data_8f8b319dd857062fe6598e4566125d8e
#
_entry.id   8f8b319dd857062fe6598e4566125d8e
#
_cell.length_a   1.000
_cell.length_b   1.000
_cell.length_c   1.000
_cell.angle_alpha   90.00
_cell.angle_beta   90.00
_cell.angle_gamma   90.00
#
_symmetry.space_group_name_H-M   'P 1'
#
loop_
_entity.id
_entity.type
_entity.pdbx_description
1 polymer ?
#
loop_
_entity_poly.entity_id
_entity_poly.type
_entity_poly.pdbx_seq_one_letter_code
_entity_poly.pdbx_strand_id
1 'polypeptide(L)'
;MTNKHAKQVPMTEIPKLSEGQLEALFRRLNLAHTRRIYRDVADRAEKENWTYYDFLALLLAEEVAHRKQTRLQRFTRKARFPFFKTIDEFDFTLQSTLRQSLLGSYLGPDFVTEGRSLILYGKTGRGKTHLAVAIGYRAIQNGFETFCTTAAELIEYLSNASKKGYLQESLLSYTHPHVLVVDEVGYLTYASDAANVLFHVVNDRHLRKRPMIFTTNKPLSEWGKVLHDEDLAAAILDRVLERGRFVHLDGPSGRTRHLSLEETLPLNSERVRISGINGSEFPEPTIIRGRPFWSRFSSFA
;
A
#
# COMPACT_ATOMS: atom_id res chain seq x y z
N MET A 1 -34.98 37.89 0.11
CA MET A 1 -34.91 37.54 1.54
C MET A 1 -33.44 37.60 1.98
N THR A 2 -33.14 38.68 2.60
CA THR A 2 -32.17 39.08 3.63
C THR A 2 -30.85 38.33 3.71
N ASN A 3 -29.86 38.98 3.14
CA ASN A 3 -28.43 38.79 3.31
C ASN A 3 -28.04 38.96 4.80
N LYS A 4 -27.72 37.86 5.51
CA LYS A 4 -27.27 37.92 6.90
C LYS A 4 -25.84 38.44 6.94
N HIS A 5 -25.67 39.56 7.60
CA HIS A 5 -24.45 40.25 7.99
C HIS A 5 -23.23 39.34 8.16
N ALA A 6 -22.28 39.43 7.24
CA ALA A 6 -20.91 39.09 7.49
C ALA A 6 -20.42 40.14 8.55
N LYS A 7 -20.12 39.70 9.76
CA LYS A 7 -19.44 40.53 10.76
C LYS A 7 -18.12 40.98 10.13
N GLN A 8 -18.00 42.26 9.81
CA GLN A 8 -16.73 42.86 9.45
C GLN A 8 -15.80 42.70 10.64
N VAL A 9 -14.80 41.87 10.48
CA VAL A 9 -13.67 41.83 11.41
C VAL A 9 -12.95 43.15 11.24
N PRO A 10 -12.69 43.94 12.31
CA PRO A 10 -12.00 45.17 12.20
C PRO A 10 -10.63 44.94 11.53
N MET A 11 -10.37 45.62 10.42
CA MET A 11 -9.05 45.58 9.78
C MET A 11 -8.03 46.18 10.76
N THR A 12 -7.22 45.32 11.34
CA THR A 12 -6.05 45.73 12.10
C THR A 12 -5.13 46.54 11.20
N GLU A 13 -4.55 47.63 11.70
CA GLU A 13 -3.52 48.41 10.97
C GLU A 13 -2.47 47.43 10.42
N ILE A 14 -1.98 47.72 9.20
CA ILE A 14 -0.95 46.87 8.56
C ILE A 14 0.28 46.87 9.48
N PRO A 15 0.61 45.74 10.10
CA PRO A 15 1.76 45.69 11.00
C PRO A 15 3.04 45.89 10.19
N LYS A 16 3.86 46.87 10.54
CA LYS A 16 5.21 47.02 9.99
C LYS A 16 6.11 45.90 10.56
N LEU A 17 5.96 44.71 10.02
CA LEU A 17 6.76 43.55 10.45
C LEU A 17 8.15 43.61 9.83
N SER A 18 9.17 43.37 10.63
CA SER A 18 10.50 43.07 10.12
C SER A 18 10.50 41.71 9.40
N GLU A 19 11.44 41.51 8.50
CA GLU A 19 11.58 40.27 7.75
C GLU A 19 11.65 39.02 8.68
N GLY A 20 12.41 39.13 9.78
CA GLY A 20 12.51 38.05 10.77
C GLY A 20 11.17 37.75 11.49
N GLN A 21 10.34 38.79 11.69
CA GLN A 21 9.00 38.60 12.26
C GLN A 21 8.05 37.91 11.27
N LEU A 22 8.14 38.25 9.98
CA LEU A 22 7.37 37.57 8.93
C LEU A 22 7.77 36.09 8.83
N GLU A 23 9.06 35.78 8.86
CA GLU A 23 9.53 34.39 8.89
C GLU A 23 9.05 33.61 10.12
N ALA A 24 9.00 34.26 11.28
CA ALA A 24 8.45 33.66 12.52
C ALA A 24 6.96 33.33 12.36
N LEU A 25 6.18 34.18 11.67
CA LEU A 25 4.78 33.89 11.37
C LEU A 25 4.62 32.68 10.44
N PHE A 26 5.43 32.57 9.39
CA PHE A 26 5.42 31.41 8.51
C PHE A 26 5.71 30.11 9.29
N ARG A 27 6.66 30.13 10.21
CA ARG A 27 6.95 28.98 11.09
C ARG A 27 5.75 28.63 11.99
N ARG A 28 5.14 29.64 12.63
CA ARG A 28 3.98 29.46 13.52
C ARG A 28 2.77 28.90 12.77
N LEU A 29 2.56 29.29 11.52
CA LEU A 29 1.50 28.80 10.64
C LEU A 29 1.88 27.51 9.90
N ASN A 30 3.09 26.97 10.11
CA ASN A 30 3.62 25.81 9.42
C ASN A 30 3.64 25.96 7.88
N LEU A 31 3.88 27.18 7.35
CA LEU A 31 3.97 27.46 5.92
C LEU A 31 5.44 27.33 5.45
N ALA A 32 5.97 26.10 5.51
CA ALA A 32 7.39 25.84 5.31
C ALA A 32 7.84 26.04 3.87
N HIS A 33 6.98 25.73 2.89
CA HIS A 33 7.28 25.93 1.48
C HIS A 33 7.15 27.39 1.10
N THR A 34 6.05 28.05 1.46
CA THR A 34 5.83 29.48 1.28
C THR A 34 7.01 30.30 1.81
N ARG A 35 7.52 29.99 3.01
CA ARG A 35 8.70 30.65 3.60
C ARG A 35 9.95 30.57 2.72
N ARG A 36 10.09 29.52 1.92
CA ARG A 36 11.25 29.35 1.03
C ARG A 36 11.12 30.12 -0.27
N ILE A 37 9.89 30.25 -0.79
CA ILE A 37 9.67 30.77 -2.13
C ILE A 37 9.12 32.20 -2.17
N TYR A 38 8.63 32.76 -1.04
CA TYR A 38 7.87 34.02 -1.06
C TYR A 38 8.64 35.20 -1.65
N ARG A 39 9.97 35.25 -1.46
CA ARG A 39 10.82 36.32 -2.02
C ARG A 39 10.90 36.23 -3.53
N ASP A 40 11.23 35.06 -4.05
CA ASP A 40 11.33 34.83 -5.49
C ASP A 40 10.01 35.11 -6.20
N VAL A 41 8.90 34.70 -5.55
CA VAL A 41 7.55 34.98 -6.07
C VAL A 41 7.19 36.44 -5.98
N ALA A 42 7.62 37.20 -4.94
CA ALA A 42 7.42 38.65 -4.82
C ALA A 42 8.18 39.39 -5.92
N ASP A 43 9.47 39.10 -6.11
CA ASP A 43 10.30 39.71 -7.14
C ASP A 43 9.72 39.46 -8.55
N ARG A 44 9.16 38.29 -8.77
CA ARG A 44 8.49 37.95 -10.03
C ARG A 44 7.18 38.72 -10.18
N ALA A 45 6.37 38.80 -9.13
CA ALA A 45 5.10 39.50 -9.13
C ALA A 45 5.28 41.00 -9.43
N GLU A 46 6.35 41.64 -8.88
CA GLU A 46 6.70 43.04 -9.19
C GLU A 46 7.10 43.22 -10.65
N LYS A 47 7.96 42.36 -11.20
CA LYS A 47 8.41 42.40 -12.60
C LYS A 47 7.28 42.23 -13.61
N GLU A 48 6.33 41.32 -13.30
CA GLU A 48 5.23 40.94 -14.17
C GLU A 48 3.94 41.74 -13.87
N ASN A 49 3.97 42.69 -12.92
CA ASN A 49 2.82 43.52 -12.48
C ASN A 49 1.60 42.69 -12.08
N TRP A 50 1.80 41.66 -11.25
CA TRP A 50 0.70 40.83 -10.75
C TRP A 50 -0.19 41.59 -9.79
N THR A 51 -1.47 41.18 -9.72
CA THR A 51 -2.35 41.64 -8.64
C THR A 51 -1.94 41.03 -7.30
N TYR A 52 -2.25 41.71 -6.19
CA TYR A 52 -2.04 41.14 -4.85
C TYR A 52 -2.78 39.84 -4.65
N TYR A 53 -3.93 39.67 -5.32
CA TYR A 53 -4.70 38.43 -5.32
C TYR A 53 -3.91 37.30 -5.98
N ASP A 54 -3.36 37.50 -7.17
CA ASP A 54 -2.60 36.50 -7.91
C ASP A 54 -1.33 36.07 -7.15
N PHE A 55 -0.63 37.03 -6.55
CA PHE A 55 0.52 36.79 -5.69
C PHE A 55 0.16 35.85 -4.51
N LEU A 56 -0.90 36.21 -3.76
CA LEU A 56 -1.34 35.40 -2.61
C LEU A 56 -1.86 34.03 -3.05
N ALA A 57 -2.63 33.99 -4.12
CA ALA A 57 -3.20 32.75 -4.67
C ALA A 57 -2.09 31.76 -5.06
N LEU A 58 -1.03 32.23 -5.74
CA LEU A 58 0.09 31.39 -6.11
C LEU A 58 0.82 30.85 -4.87
N LEU A 59 1.14 31.69 -3.89
CA LEU A 59 1.82 31.24 -2.66
C LEU A 59 1.05 30.15 -1.93
N LEU A 60 -0.27 30.30 -1.81
CA LEU A 60 -1.12 29.31 -1.13
C LEU A 60 -1.27 28.03 -1.96
N ALA A 61 -1.39 28.14 -3.28
CA ALA A 61 -1.48 26.98 -4.16
C ALA A 61 -0.21 26.14 -4.11
N GLU A 62 0.97 26.76 -4.14
CA GLU A 62 2.27 26.10 -4.02
C GLU A 62 2.45 25.41 -2.65
N GLU A 63 2.05 26.06 -1.56
CA GLU A 63 2.08 25.43 -0.23
C GLU A 63 1.19 24.18 -0.18
N VAL A 64 -0.04 24.27 -0.72
CA VAL A 64 -0.98 23.14 -0.76
C VAL A 64 -0.42 22.00 -1.62
N ALA A 65 0.12 22.31 -2.80
CA ALA A 65 0.74 21.35 -3.70
C ALA A 65 1.92 20.63 -3.04
N HIS A 66 2.82 21.40 -2.42
CA HIS A 66 3.97 20.87 -1.69
C HIS A 66 3.56 19.95 -0.52
N ARG A 67 2.57 20.36 0.27
CA ARG A 67 2.04 19.53 1.37
C ARG A 67 1.44 18.23 0.87
N LYS A 68 0.68 18.29 -0.24
CA LYS A 68 0.11 17.09 -0.88
C LYS A 68 1.21 16.13 -1.33
N GLN A 69 2.24 16.64 -1.98
CA GLN A 69 3.38 15.85 -2.46
C GLN A 69 4.17 15.24 -1.30
N THR A 70 4.49 16.01 -0.27
CA THR A 70 5.21 15.55 0.92
C THR A 70 4.43 14.45 1.65
N ARG A 71 3.10 14.62 1.78
CA ARG A 71 2.22 13.59 2.37
C ARG A 71 2.21 12.31 1.53
N LEU A 72 2.08 12.43 0.21
CA LEU A 72 2.12 11.31 -0.73
C LEU A 72 3.43 10.51 -0.57
N GLN A 73 4.58 11.18 -0.61
CA GLN A 73 5.88 10.54 -0.44
C GLN A 73 6.02 9.84 0.91
N ARG A 74 5.58 10.51 2.00
CA ARG A 74 5.62 9.94 3.35
C ARG A 74 4.75 8.69 3.47
N PHE A 75 3.52 8.72 2.95
CA PHE A 75 2.60 7.59 3.01
C PHE A 75 3.07 6.44 2.13
N THR A 76 3.60 6.72 0.94
CA THR A 76 4.16 5.69 0.04
C THR A 76 5.35 4.97 0.70
N ARG A 77 6.26 5.72 1.35
CA ARG A 77 7.38 5.11 2.07
C ARG A 77 6.94 4.25 3.26
N LYS A 78 5.92 4.72 4.01
CA LYS A 78 5.37 3.99 5.16
C LYS A 78 4.57 2.76 4.76
N ALA A 79 4.05 2.71 3.54
CA ALA A 79 3.18 1.63 3.08
C ALA A 79 3.89 0.27 2.97
N ARG A 80 5.22 0.23 2.89
CA ARG A 80 6.02 -1.01 2.76
C ARG A 80 5.60 -1.89 1.58
N PHE A 81 5.25 -1.29 0.45
CA PHE A 81 4.94 -2.06 -0.75
C PHE A 81 6.16 -2.89 -1.20
N PRO A 82 5.99 -4.18 -1.56
CA PRO A 82 7.10 -5.04 -2.01
C PRO A 82 7.71 -4.57 -3.33
N PHE A 83 6.94 -3.85 -4.14
CA PHE A 83 7.33 -3.18 -5.38
C PHE A 83 6.35 -2.04 -5.65
N PHE A 84 6.70 -1.18 -6.58
CA PHE A 84 5.82 -0.09 -6.98
C PHE A 84 5.12 -0.44 -8.31
N LYS A 85 3.80 -0.48 -8.28
CA LYS A 85 2.94 -0.73 -9.44
C LYS A 85 1.66 0.10 -9.34
N THR A 86 1.24 0.66 -10.49
CA THR A 86 0.01 1.44 -10.61
C THR A 86 -1.10 0.65 -11.28
N ILE A 87 -2.33 1.15 -11.21
CA ILE A 87 -3.47 0.53 -11.87
C ILE A 87 -3.36 0.63 -13.40
N ASP A 88 -2.72 1.69 -13.90
CA ASP A 88 -2.55 1.93 -15.33
C ASP A 88 -1.55 0.96 -15.97
N GLU A 89 -0.66 0.38 -15.15
CA GLU A 89 0.27 -0.67 -15.57
C GLU A 89 -0.35 -2.08 -15.54
N PHE A 90 -1.58 -2.21 -15.05
CA PHE A 90 -2.25 -3.51 -14.97
C PHE A 90 -2.91 -3.88 -16.29
N ASP A 91 -2.47 -4.98 -16.89
CA ASP A 91 -3.02 -5.47 -18.16
C ASP A 91 -4.34 -6.23 -17.93
N PHE A 92 -5.45 -5.52 -18.07
CA PHE A 92 -6.80 -6.09 -17.92
C PHE A 92 -7.17 -7.07 -19.04
N THR A 93 -6.46 -7.06 -20.18
CA THR A 93 -6.75 -7.98 -21.27
C THR A 93 -6.37 -9.42 -20.95
N LEU A 94 -5.49 -9.60 -19.96
CA LEU A 94 -5.08 -10.92 -19.47
C LEU A 94 -6.12 -11.54 -18.52
N GLN A 95 -7.17 -10.80 -18.12
CA GLN A 95 -8.18 -11.27 -17.18
C GLN A 95 -9.52 -11.42 -17.87
N SER A 96 -10.06 -12.62 -17.96
CA SER A 96 -11.36 -12.86 -18.60
C SER A 96 -12.52 -12.38 -17.73
N THR A 97 -12.37 -12.46 -16.40
CA THR A 97 -13.44 -12.14 -15.43
C THR A 97 -13.34 -10.75 -14.84
N LEU A 98 -12.15 -10.13 -14.84
CA LEU A 98 -11.93 -8.84 -14.21
C LEU A 98 -12.04 -7.69 -15.24
N ARG A 99 -13.07 -6.87 -15.11
CA ARG A 99 -13.21 -5.62 -15.87
C ARG A 99 -12.79 -4.43 -15.02
N GLN A 100 -12.14 -3.45 -15.63
CA GLN A 100 -11.75 -2.21 -14.94
C GLN A 100 -12.94 -1.51 -14.26
N SER A 101 -14.13 -1.60 -14.85
CA SER A 101 -15.37 -1.04 -14.26
C SER A 101 -15.73 -1.67 -12.91
N LEU A 102 -15.38 -2.95 -12.66
CA LEU A 102 -15.64 -3.61 -11.38
C LEU A 102 -14.74 -3.07 -10.26
N LEU A 103 -13.59 -2.53 -10.62
CA LEU A 103 -12.66 -1.93 -9.68
C LEU A 103 -12.92 -0.45 -9.41
N GLY A 104 -13.78 0.22 -10.21
CA GLY A 104 -14.04 1.65 -10.08
C GLY A 104 -14.39 2.07 -8.65
N SER A 105 -15.21 1.26 -7.96
CA SER A 105 -15.59 1.50 -6.57
C SER A 105 -14.44 1.32 -5.54
N TYR A 106 -13.30 0.76 -5.94
CA TYR A 106 -12.10 0.59 -5.10
C TYR A 106 -10.99 1.59 -5.41
N LEU A 107 -11.15 2.40 -6.46
CA LEU A 107 -10.17 3.40 -6.88
C LEU A 107 -10.52 4.81 -6.39
N GLY A 108 -11.76 5.04 -5.99
CA GLY A 108 -12.23 6.29 -5.40
C GLY A 108 -12.00 6.37 -3.89
N PRO A 109 -12.23 7.54 -3.28
CA PRO A 109 -12.17 7.74 -1.83
C PRO A 109 -13.22 6.90 -1.08
N ASP A 110 -14.35 6.57 -1.72
CA ASP A 110 -15.47 5.80 -1.15
C ASP A 110 -15.04 4.41 -0.69
N PHE A 111 -14.05 3.82 -1.36
CA PHE A 111 -13.44 2.57 -0.91
C PHE A 111 -13.05 2.61 0.56
N VAL A 112 -12.41 3.71 0.98
CA VAL A 112 -11.93 3.89 2.34
C VAL A 112 -13.02 4.39 3.27
N THR A 113 -13.82 5.37 2.84
CA THR A 113 -14.83 6.01 3.71
C THR A 113 -15.99 5.08 4.05
N GLU A 114 -16.31 4.14 3.16
CA GLU A 114 -17.35 3.13 3.39
C GLU A 114 -16.81 1.81 3.98
N GLY A 115 -15.48 1.68 4.09
CA GLY A 115 -14.84 0.50 4.67
C GLY A 115 -14.98 -0.77 3.82
N ARG A 116 -14.96 -0.64 2.50
CA ARG A 116 -15.14 -1.76 1.55
C ARG A 116 -13.88 -2.63 1.47
N SER A 117 -13.95 -3.86 1.93
CA SER A 117 -12.82 -4.80 1.85
C SER A 117 -12.79 -5.56 0.50
N LEU A 118 -11.65 -6.19 0.20
CA LEU A 118 -11.44 -6.91 -1.05
C LEU A 118 -10.62 -8.17 -0.82
N ILE A 119 -11.07 -9.30 -1.35
CA ILE A 119 -10.27 -10.53 -1.42
C ILE A 119 -9.95 -10.83 -2.89
N LEU A 120 -8.67 -10.83 -3.23
CA LEU A 120 -8.15 -11.17 -4.54
C LEU A 120 -7.67 -12.62 -4.54
N TYR A 121 -8.39 -13.49 -5.22
CA TYR A 121 -8.10 -14.92 -5.34
C TYR A 121 -7.60 -15.28 -6.73
N GLY A 122 -6.72 -16.26 -6.82
CA GLY A 122 -6.28 -16.83 -8.10
C GLY A 122 -4.91 -17.47 -8.00
N LYS A 123 -4.55 -18.26 -9.03
CA LYS A 123 -3.25 -18.94 -9.12
C LYS A 123 -2.08 -17.94 -9.09
N THR A 124 -0.89 -18.44 -8.84
CA THR A 124 0.36 -17.62 -8.85
C THR A 124 0.57 -16.97 -10.23
N GLY A 125 1.13 -15.75 -10.23
CA GLY A 125 1.40 -15.01 -11.47
C GLY A 125 0.23 -14.25 -12.07
N ARG A 126 -0.99 -14.31 -11.50
CA ARG A 126 -2.22 -13.68 -12.03
C ARG A 126 -2.38 -12.19 -11.69
N GLY A 127 -1.39 -11.55 -11.08
CA GLY A 127 -1.43 -10.11 -10.79
C GLY A 127 -2.16 -9.72 -9.49
N LYS A 128 -2.46 -10.64 -8.58
CA LYS A 128 -3.11 -10.33 -7.28
C LYS A 128 -2.39 -9.25 -6.49
N THR A 129 -1.10 -9.48 -6.21
CA THR A 129 -0.25 -8.52 -5.47
C THR A 129 -0.12 -7.19 -6.22
N HIS A 130 0.03 -7.21 -7.56
CA HIS A 130 0.05 -6.00 -8.39
C HIS A 130 -1.22 -5.17 -8.14
N LEU A 131 -2.38 -5.82 -8.25
CA LEU A 131 -3.66 -5.14 -8.08
C LEU A 131 -3.86 -4.63 -6.65
N ALA A 132 -3.50 -5.42 -5.64
CA ALA A 132 -3.56 -5.01 -4.25
C ALA A 132 -2.70 -3.77 -3.96
N VAL A 133 -1.46 -3.76 -4.46
CA VAL A 133 -0.52 -2.62 -4.36
C VAL A 133 -1.08 -1.41 -5.12
N ALA A 134 -1.59 -1.59 -6.33
CA ALA A 134 -2.13 -0.51 -7.16
C ALA A 134 -3.35 0.18 -6.51
N ILE A 135 -4.28 -0.60 -5.92
CA ILE A 135 -5.42 -0.07 -5.17
C ILE A 135 -4.94 0.64 -3.90
N GLY A 136 -4.01 0.03 -3.16
CA GLY A 136 -3.41 0.64 -1.97
C GLY A 136 -2.70 1.96 -2.27
N TYR A 137 -1.98 2.03 -3.39
CA TYR A 137 -1.33 3.26 -3.84
C TYR A 137 -2.36 4.32 -4.28
N ARG A 138 -3.44 3.93 -4.95
CA ARG A 138 -4.54 4.85 -5.29
C ARG A 138 -5.18 5.42 -4.02
N ALA A 139 -5.34 4.64 -2.96
CA ALA A 139 -5.80 5.15 -1.66
C ALA A 139 -4.83 6.21 -1.09
N ILE A 140 -3.51 6.01 -1.22
CA ILE A 140 -2.52 7.02 -0.82
C ILE A 140 -2.66 8.31 -1.64
N GLN A 141 -2.86 8.21 -2.95
CA GLN A 141 -3.12 9.38 -3.82
C GLN A 141 -4.39 10.14 -3.40
N ASN A 142 -5.40 9.43 -2.91
CA ASN A 142 -6.62 9.99 -2.33
C ASN A 142 -6.42 10.54 -0.91
N GLY A 143 -5.21 10.45 -0.35
CA GLY A 143 -4.84 11.04 0.95
C GLY A 143 -4.96 10.09 2.14
N PHE A 144 -5.18 8.81 1.94
CA PHE A 144 -5.32 7.79 2.98
C PHE A 144 -4.01 7.03 3.23
N GLU A 145 -3.67 6.79 4.49
CA GLU A 145 -2.50 5.98 4.85
C GLU A 145 -2.79 4.50 4.59
N THR A 146 -1.87 3.85 3.87
CA THR A 146 -1.94 2.42 3.56
C THR A 146 -0.74 1.72 4.18
N PHE A 147 -0.94 0.48 4.65
CA PHE A 147 0.13 -0.39 5.12
C PHE A 147 0.00 -1.75 4.44
N CYS A 148 1.13 -2.29 3.95
CA CYS A 148 1.20 -3.57 3.28
C CYS A 148 2.13 -4.51 4.05
N THR A 149 1.69 -5.75 4.22
CA THR A 149 2.44 -6.82 4.88
C THR A 149 2.03 -8.15 4.27
N THR A 150 2.83 -9.18 4.45
CA THR A 150 2.40 -10.55 4.18
C THR A 150 1.60 -11.09 5.36
N ALA A 151 0.74 -12.08 5.10
CA ALA A 151 0.01 -12.76 6.18
C ALA A 151 0.97 -13.44 7.17
N ALA A 152 2.07 -14.00 6.66
CA ALA A 152 3.09 -14.64 7.49
C ALA A 152 3.76 -13.65 8.45
N GLU A 153 4.24 -12.51 7.94
CA GLU A 153 4.87 -11.45 8.77
C GLU A 153 3.90 -10.91 9.83
N LEU A 154 2.65 -10.66 9.45
CA LEU A 154 1.61 -10.18 10.36
C LEU A 154 1.38 -11.18 11.50
N ILE A 155 1.13 -12.44 11.16
CA ILE A 155 0.85 -13.50 12.12
C ILE A 155 2.05 -13.73 13.04
N GLU A 156 3.25 -13.88 12.47
CA GLU A 156 4.46 -14.10 13.26
C GLU A 156 4.72 -12.95 14.23
N TYR A 157 4.63 -11.71 13.78
CA TYR A 157 4.84 -10.53 14.61
C TYR A 157 3.83 -10.47 15.76
N LEU A 158 2.53 -10.67 15.49
CA LEU A 158 1.50 -10.59 16.51
C LEU A 158 1.50 -11.79 17.46
N SER A 159 1.79 -13.01 16.97
CA SER A 159 1.97 -14.20 17.81
C SER A 159 3.13 -14.00 18.80
N ASN A 160 4.24 -13.46 18.33
CA ASN A 160 5.38 -13.14 19.19
C ASN A 160 5.03 -12.03 20.22
N ALA A 161 4.28 -11.02 19.82
CA ALA A 161 3.81 -9.96 20.71
C ALA A 161 2.82 -10.48 21.75
N SER A 162 1.94 -11.40 21.37
CA SER A 162 1.00 -12.06 22.27
C SER A 162 1.73 -12.84 23.36
N LYS A 163 2.71 -13.68 22.99
CA LYS A 163 3.54 -14.44 23.93
C LYS A 163 4.31 -13.56 24.91
N LYS A 164 4.70 -12.35 24.50
CA LYS A 164 5.44 -11.39 25.31
C LYS A 164 4.57 -10.38 26.06
N GLY A 165 3.24 -10.45 25.91
CA GLY A 165 2.28 -9.65 26.67
C GLY A 165 2.05 -8.22 26.16
N TYR A 166 2.53 -7.83 24.95
CA TYR A 166 2.32 -6.50 24.37
C TYR A 166 1.53 -6.51 23.04
N LEU A 167 0.61 -7.50 22.90
CA LEU A 167 -0.22 -7.65 21.71
C LEU A 167 -1.00 -6.37 21.36
N GLN A 168 -1.60 -5.70 22.36
CA GLN A 168 -2.45 -4.53 22.15
C GLN A 168 -1.70 -3.36 21.48
N GLU A 169 -0.46 -3.10 21.89
CA GLU A 169 0.39 -2.08 21.28
C GLU A 169 0.76 -2.45 19.85
N SER A 170 1.09 -3.73 19.63
CA SER A 170 1.48 -4.26 18.32
C SER A 170 0.33 -4.23 17.31
N LEU A 171 -0.90 -4.46 17.74
CA LEU A 171 -2.09 -4.37 16.91
C LEU A 171 -2.26 -2.98 16.27
N LEU A 172 -1.81 -1.90 16.92
CA LEU A 172 -1.92 -0.54 16.39
C LEU A 172 -1.23 -0.37 15.03
N SER A 173 -0.14 -1.08 14.79
CA SER A 173 0.57 -1.06 13.50
C SER A 173 -0.30 -1.52 12.33
N TYR A 174 -1.24 -2.43 12.58
CA TYR A 174 -2.14 -3.00 11.57
C TYR A 174 -3.54 -2.42 11.60
N THR A 175 -3.97 -1.84 12.73
CA THR A 175 -5.32 -1.30 12.89
C THR A 175 -5.37 0.22 12.70
N HIS A 176 -4.23 0.95 12.84
CA HIS A 176 -4.18 2.40 12.67
C HIS A 176 -4.22 2.87 11.20
N PRO A 177 -3.50 2.28 10.24
CA PRO A 177 -3.58 2.71 8.84
C PRO A 177 -5.00 2.64 8.30
N HIS A 178 -5.38 3.57 7.40
CA HIS A 178 -6.72 3.58 6.81
C HIS A 178 -6.98 2.31 5.99
N VAL A 179 -6.01 1.87 5.19
CA VAL A 179 -6.07 0.65 4.37
C VAL A 179 -4.99 -0.31 4.82
N LEU A 180 -5.33 -1.60 4.98
CA LEU A 180 -4.39 -2.68 5.23
C LEU A 180 -4.39 -3.64 4.04
N VAL A 181 -3.23 -3.89 3.48
CA VAL A 181 -3.01 -4.94 2.48
C VAL A 181 -2.33 -6.11 3.18
N VAL A 182 -2.97 -7.28 3.14
CA VAL A 182 -2.44 -8.56 3.66
C VAL A 182 -2.22 -9.49 2.48
N ASP A 183 -0.97 -9.58 2.04
CA ASP A 183 -0.59 -10.38 0.88
C ASP A 183 -0.30 -11.83 1.25
N GLU A 184 -0.50 -12.74 0.32
CA GLU A 184 -0.09 -14.15 0.39
C GLU A 184 -0.75 -14.97 1.52
N VAL A 185 -2.04 -14.76 1.79
CA VAL A 185 -2.76 -15.64 2.76
C VAL A 185 -2.79 -17.08 2.24
N GLY A 186 -2.28 -18.00 3.06
CA GLY A 186 -2.29 -19.45 2.78
C GLY A 186 -1.12 -19.97 1.94
N TYR A 187 -0.07 -19.16 1.71
CA TYR A 187 1.14 -19.64 1.02
C TYR A 187 2.09 -20.42 1.94
N LEU A 188 2.12 -20.08 3.21
CA LEU A 188 2.97 -20.71 4.22
C LEU A 188 2.11 -21.37 5.29
N THR A 189 2.70 -22.29 6.04
CA THR A 189 2.10 -22.86 7.25
C THR A 189 2.28 -21.88 8.39
N TYR A 190 1.20 -21.58 9.10
CA TYR A 190 1.21 -20.65 10.24
C TYR A 190 1.30 -21.39 11.58
N ALA A 191 1.56 -20.65 12.65
CA ALA A 191 1.45 -21.14 14.02
C ALA A 191 -0.02 -21.39 14.40
N SER A 192 -0.25 -22.19 15.42
CA SER A 192 -1.59 -22.61 15.86
C SER A 192 -2.48 -21.47 16.35
N ASP A 193 -1.90 -20.32 16.73
CA ASP A 193 -2.60 -19.11 17.15
C ASP A 193 -2.92 -18.12 16.01
N ALA A 194 -2.63 -18.52 14.75
CA ALA A 194 -2.78 -17.69 13.58
C ALA A 194 -4.19 -17.09 13.41
N ALA A 195 -5.22 -17.94 13.58
CA ALA A 195 -6.60 -17.50 13.48
C ALA A 195 -6.94 -16.43 14.52
N ASN A 196 -6.50 -16.61 15.76
CA ASN A 196 -6.75 -15.67 16.86
C ASN A 196 -6.16 -14.29 16.58
N VAL A 197 -4.86 -14.23 16.25
CA VAL A 197 -4.20 -12.94 16.02
C VAL A 197 -4.73 -12.22 14.78
N LEU A 198 -5.05 -12.97 13.72
CA LEU A 198 -5.67 -12.40 12.52
C LEU A 198 -7.08 -11.91 12.80
N PHE A 199 -7.86 -12.65 13.58
CA PHE A 199 -9.20 -12.26 14.00
C PHE A 199 -9.20 -10.95 14.78
N HIS A 200 -8.26 -10.74 15.71
CA HIS A 200 -8.12 -9.46 16.43
C HIS A 200 -7.95 -8.28 15.47
N VAL A 201 -7.08 -8.41 14.45
CA VAL A 201 -6.88 -7.36 13.44
C VAL A 201 -8.16 -7.11 12.65
N VAL A 202 -8.76 -8.18 12.13
CA VAL A 202 -9.96 -8.10 11.28
C VAL A 202 -11.13 -7.49 12.04
N ASN A 203 -11.36 -7.95 13.27
CA ASN A 203 -12.45 -7.48 14.13
C ASN A 203 -12.32 -5.99 14.48
N ASP A 204 -11.13 -5.53 14.91
CA ASP A 204 -10.91 -4.12 15.21
C ASP A 204 -11.11 -3.23 13.97
N ARG A 205 -10.58 -3.65 12.81
CA ARG A 205 -10.75 -2.92 11.56
C ARG A 205 -12.19 -2.91 11.08
N HIS A 206 -12.91 -4.02 11.22
CA HIS A 206 -14.32 -4.12 10.87
C HIS A 206 -15.18 -3.14 11.69
N LEU A 207 -14.99 -3.10 13.02
CA LEU A 207 -15.68 -2.18 13.91
C LEU A 207 -15.41 -0.70 13.57
N ARG A 208 -14.20 -0.39 13.12
CA ARG A 208 -13.80 0.97 12.72
C ARG A 208 -14.08 1.30 11.25
N LYS A 209 -14.72 0.41 10.50
CA LYS A 209 -14.95 0.54 9.05
C LYS A 209 -13.67 0.82 8.26
N ARG A 210 -12.56 0.17 8.62
CA ARG A 210 -11.28 0.31 7.92
C ARG A 210 -11.08 -0.84 6.95
N PRO A 211 -11.02 -0.58 5.63
CA PRO A 211 -10.94 -1.63 4.62
C PRO A 211 -9.65 -2.44 4.68
N MET A 212 -9.77 -3.69 4.23
CA MET A 212 -8.66 -4.62 4.08
C MET A 212 -8.64 -5.17 2.65
N ILE A 213 -7.44 -5.40 2.13
CA ILE A 213 -7.23 -6.08 0.85
C ILE A 213 -6.43 -7.33 1.14
N PHE A 214 -7.02 -8.49 0.87
CA PHE A 214 -6.35 -9.78 1.01
C PHE A 214 -6.00 -10.34 -0.35
N THR A 215 -4.83 -10.96 -0.48
CA THR A 215 -4.52 -11.80 -1.64
C THR A 215 -4.31 -13.25 -1.21
N THR A 216 -4.79 -14.19 -1.99
CA THR A 216 -4.68 -15.60 -1.72
C THR A 216 -4.66 -16.45 -2.98
N ASN A 217 -4.01 -17.60 -2.94
CA ASN A 217 -4.12 -18.65 -3.95
C ASN A 217 -4.99 -19.81 -3.48
N LYS A 218 -5.50 -19.74 -2.24
CA LYS A 218 -6.35 -20.76 -1.64
C LYS A 218 -7.82 -20.38 -1.76
N PRO A 219 -8.71 -21.33 -2.08
CA PRO A 219 -10.14 -21.10 -1.98
C PRO A 219 -10.53 -20.72 -0.54
N LEU A 220 -11.59 -19.91 -0.39
CA LEU A 220 -12.02 -19.45 0.94
C LEU A 220 -12.39 -20.62 1.86
N SER A 221 -12.90 -21.74 1.29
CA SER A 221 -13.20 -22.97 2.02
C SER A 221 -11.99 -23.66 2.66
N GLU A 222 -10.78 -23.33 2.21
CA GLU A 222 -9.55 -23.87 2.78
C GLU A 222 -8.96 -22.99 3.89
N TRP A 223 -9.51 -21.78 4.12
CA TRP A 223 -8.95 -20.86 5.12
C TRP A 223 -8.98 -21.41 6.55
N GLY A 224 -9.98 -22.23 6.90
CA GLY A 224 -10.03 -22.94 8.18
C GLY A 224 -8.82 -23.86 8.39
N LYS A 225 -8.47 -24.64 7.38
CA LYS A 225 -7.28 -25.49 7.41
C LYS A 225 -5.97 -24.70 7.46
N VAL A 226 -5.89 -23.60 6.70
CA VAL A 226 -4.72 -22.73 6.64
C VAL A 226 -4.47 -22.03 7.97
N LEU A 227 -5.53 -21.59 8.65
CA LEU A 227 -5.47 -20.84 9.91
C LEU A 227 -5.58 -21.76 11.15
N HIS A 228 -5.76 -23.07 10.96
CA HIS A 228 -5.93 -24.08 12.01
C HIS A 228 -7.18 -23.89 12.90
N ASP A 229 -8.21 -23.18 12.41
CA ASP A 229 -9.45 -22.94 13.12
C ASP A 229 -10.55 -22.59 12.10
N GLU A 230 -11.53 -23.49 11.95
CA GLU A 230 -12.60 -23.32 10.95
C GLU A 230 -13.60 -22.25 11.37
N ASP A 231 -13.92 -22.15 12.66
CA ASP A 231 -14.90 -21.21 13.20
C ASP A 231 -14.38 -19.77 13.14
N LEU A 232 -13.13 -19.56 13.57
CA LEU A 232 -12.50 -18.23 13.46
C LEU A 232 -12.26 -17.83 12.02
N ALA A 233 -11.88 -18.76 11.13
CA ALA A 233 -11.75 -18.47 9.72
C ALA A 233 -13.08 -18.04 9.09
N ALA A 234 -14.17 -18.73 9.43
CA ALA A 234 -15.52 -18.35 8.99
C ALA A 234 -15.89 -16.94 9.52
N ALA A 235 -15.63 -16.66 10.79
CA ALA A 235 -15.88 -15.37 11.40
C ALA A 235 -15.03 -14.22 10.80
N ILE A 236 -13.80 -14.50 10.37
CA ILE A 236 -12.94 -13.57 9.63
C ILE A 236 -13.56 -13.24 8.28
N LEU A 237 -13.92 -14.28 7.51
CA LEU A 237 -14.49 -14.14 6.17
C LEU A 237 -15.83 -13.39 6.19
N ASP A 238 -16.69 -13.69 7.16
CA ASP A 238 -17.96 -12.99 7.35
C ASP A 238 -17.75 -11.48 7.50
N ARG A 239 -16.84 -11.05 8.40
CA ARG A 239 -16.55 -9.63 8.62
C ARG A 239 -15.92 -8.94 7.40
N VAL A 240 -15.02 -9.65 6.71
CA VAL A 240 -14.37 -9.09 5.51
C VAL A 240 -15.36 -8.92 4.37
N LEU A 241 -16.28 -9.88 4.19
CA LEU A 241 -17.22 -9.92 3.06
C LEU A 241 -18.51 -9.15 3.33
N GLU A 242 -18.88 -8.83 4.57
CA GLU A 242 -20.07 -8.01 4.89
C GLU A 242 -20.12 -6.72 4.06
N ARG A 243 -18.97 -6.03 3.94
CA ARG A 243 -18.81 -4.81 3.12
C ARG A 243 -17.78 -4.99 2.02
N GLY A 244 -17.41 -6.24 1.73
CA GLY A 244 -16.33 -6.57 0.82
C GLY A 244 -16.79 -7.27 -0.44
N ARG A 245 -15.82 -7.51 -1.32
CA ARG A 245 -16.00 -8.33 -2.51
C ARG A 245 -14.90 -9.38 -2.61
N PHE A 246 -15.30 -10.53 -3.14
CA PHE A 246 -14.40 -11.57 -3.60
C PHE A 246 -14.22 -11.43 -5.11
N VAL A 247 -12.96 -11.35 -5.56
CA VAL A 247 -12.61 -11.21 -6.96
C VAL A 247 -11.67 -12.33 -7.36
N HIS A 248 -12.09 -13.13 -8.32
CA HIS A 248 -11.28 -14.20 -8.91
C HIS A 248 -10.51 -13.68 -10.12
N LEU A 249 -9.18 -13.88 -10.13
CA LEU A 249 -8.30 -13.60 -11.25
C LEU A 249 -7.92 -14.93 -11.91
N ASP A 250 -8.38 -15.16 -13.13
CA ASP A 250 -8.30 -16.44 -13.83
C ASP A 250 -7.48 -16.42 -15.13
N GLY A 251 -6.99 -15.28 -15.56
CA GLY A 251 -6.18 -15.08 -16.76
C GLY A 251 -4.85 -15.88 -16.81
N PRO A 252 -4.03 -15.79 -17.85
CA PRO A 252 -2.72 -16.41 -17.93
C PRO A 252 -1.73 -15.79 -16.92
N SER A 253 -0.62 -16.50 -16.66
CA SER A 253 0.44 -15.96 -15.81
C SER A 253 1.17 -14.80 -16.51
N GLY A 254 1.15 -13.62 -15.91
CA GLY A 254 1.93 -12.47 -16.40
C GLY A 254 3.44 -12.64 -16.23
N ARG A 255 3.90 -13.57 -15.35
CA ARG A 255 5.33 -13.82 -15.11
C ARG A 255 5.99 -14.66 -16.18
N THR A 256 5.23 -15.56 -16.83
CA THR A 256 5.75 -16.50 -17.83
C THR A 256 5.38 -16.11 -19.26
N ARG A 257 4.87 -14.89 -19.46
CA ARG A 257 4.38 -14.41 -20.76
C ARG A 257 5.44 -14.37 -21.86
N HIS A 258 6.72 -14.21 -21.50
CA HIS A 258 7.85 -14.16 -22.43
C HIS A 258 8.50 -15.52 -22.66
N LEU A 259 8.07 -16.54 -21.96
CA LEU A 259 8.46 -17.89 -22.28
C LEU A 259 7.57 -18.32 -23.47
N SER A 260 8.10 -18.23 -24.69
CA SER A 260 7.46 -18.78 -25.88
C SER A 260 7.22 -20.28 -25.65
N LEU A 261 6.08 -20.78 -26.13
CA LEU A 261 5.72 -22.21 -26.04
C LEU A 261 6.75 -23.16 -26.70
N GLU A 262 7.71 -22.61 -27.44
CA GLU A 262 8.80 -23.31 -28.08
C GLU A 262 9.94 -23.75 -27.13
N GLU A 263 10.02 -23.17 -25.93
CA GLU A 263 11.03 -23.56 -24.91
C GLU A 263 10.53 -24.58 -23.89
N THR A 264 9.29 -25.01 -23.94
CA THR A 264 8.86 -26.20 -23.21
C THR A 264 9.35 -27.43 -23.91
N LEU A 265 10.56 -27.90 -23.58
CA LEU A 265 11.05 -29.21 -23.93
C LEU A 265 9.94 -30.25 -23.72
N PRO A 266 9.63 -31.10 -24.74
CA PRO A 266 8.72 -32.19 -24.52
C PRO A 266 9.34 -33.09 -23.44
N LEU A 267 8.57 -33.37 -22.38
CA LEU A 267 8.88 -34.43 -21.45
C LEU A 267 8.75 -35.76 -22.20
N ASN A 268 9.72 -36.07 -23.05
CA ASN A 268 9.89 -37.40 -23.58
C ASN A 268 10.40 -38.29 -22.46
N SER A 269 9.54 -39.19 -22.03
CA SER A 269 9.82 -40.30 -21.13
C SER A 269 10.71 -41.32 -21.83
N GLU A 270 11.94 -40.97 -22.16
CA GLU A 270 12.97 -41.94 -22.46
C GLU A 270 13.94 -41.99 -21.28
N ARG A 271 13.84 -43.11 -20.54
CA ARG A 271 14.83 -43.53 -19.57
C ARG A 271 16.17 -43.67 -20.26
N VAL A 272 17.04 -42.69 -20.15
CA VAL A 272 18.44 -42.86 -20.46
C VAL A 272 19.05 -43.77 -19.39
N ARG A 273 19.29 -45.04 -19.77
CA ARG A 273 20.14 -45.94 -18.99
C ARG A 273 21.57 -45.39 -19.12
N ILE A 274 22.06 -44.76 -18.06
CA ILE A 274 23.49 -44.45 -17.94
C ILE A 274 24.16 -45.73 -17.44
N SER A 275 24.76 -46.47 -18.32
CA SER A 275 25.73 -47.53 -18.01
C SER A 275 27.10 -46.91 -17.87
N GLY A 276 27.65 -46.99 -16.67
CA GLY A 276 29.10 -46.97 -16.40
C GLY A 276 29.81 -45.66 -16.43
N ILE A 277 30.02 -45.06 -15.27
CA ILE A 277 31.29 -44.35 -14.96
C ILE A 277 31.62 -44.72 -13.51
N ASN A 278 32.79 -45.36 -13.38
CA ASN A 278 33.46 -45.61 -12.10
C ASN A 278 34.16 -44.32 -11.62
N GLY A 279 34.06 -44.05 -10.36
CA GLY A 279 35.15 -43.53 -9.49
C GLY A 279 35.49 -42.05 -9.55
N SER A 280 35.31 -41.46 -8.35
CA SER A 280 36.13 -40.38 -7.79
C SER A 280 36.15 -38.99 -8.47
N GLU A 281 35.64 -38.08 -7.69
CA GLU A 281 35.98 -36.67 -7.48
C GLU A 281 34.77 -35.75 -7.52
N PHE A 282 34.21 -35.49 -6.33
CA PHE A 282 33.35 -34.34 -6.13
C PHE A 282 34.23 -33.15 -5.74
N PRO A 283 34.23 -32.03 -6.46
CA PRO A 283 34.76 -30.79 -5.93
C PRO A 283 33.78 -30.20 -4.90
N GLU A 284 34.31 -29.77 -3.78
CA GLU A 284 33.58 -29.11 -2.69
C GLU A 284 32.87 -27.84 -3.18
N PRO A 285 31.68 -27.51 -2.64
CA PRO A 285 30.97 -26.30 -3.00
C PRO A 285 31.69 -25.07 -2.47
N THR A 286 32.20 -24.24 -3.36
CA THR A 286 32.73 -22.91 -3.05
C THR A 286 31.60 -22.03 -2.49
N ILE A 287 31.66 -21.73 -1.21
CA ILE A 287 30.77 -20.76 -0.54
C ILE A 287 31.15 -19.37 -1.02
N ILE A 288 30.39 -18.80 -1.95
CA ILE A 288 30.44 -17.37 -2.26
C ILE A 288 29.63 -16.64 -1.19
N ARG A 289 30.32 -16.00 -0.24
CA ARG A 289 29.70 -15.07 0.73
C ARG A 289 29.14 -13.87 -0.03
N GLY A 290 27.83 -13.87 -0.29
CA GLY A 290 27.09 -12.73 -0.76
C GLY A 290 26.83 -11.75 0.39
N ARG A 291 27.27 -10.51 0.23
CA ARG A 291 26.93 -9.40 1.13
C ARG A 291 25.43 -9.08 1.03
N PRO A 292 24.77 -8.65 2.13
CA PRO A 292 23.36 -8.33 2.09
C PRO A 292 23.07 -7.08 1.22
N PHE A 293 21.94 -7.10 0.53
CA PHE A 293 21.48 -6.16 -0.49
C PHE A 293 21.23 -4.70 -0.04
N TRP A 294 21.62 -4.31 1.18
CA TRP A 294 21.29 -3.00 1.77
C TRP A 294 22.32 -1.88 1.58
N SER A 295 23.38 -2.08 0.76
CA SER A 295 24.47 -1.09 0.62
C SER A 295 24.43 -0.22 -0.64
N ARG A 296 23.29 -0.04 -1.31
CA ARG A 296 23.18 0.77 -2.55
C ARG A 296 22.21 1.94 -2.51
N PHE A 297 21.95 2.55 -1.37
CA PHE A 297 21.25 3.85 -1.31
C PHE A 297 21.84 4.77 -0.24
N SER A 298 23.13 5.04 -0.34
CA SER A 298 23.76 6.14 0.39
C SER A 298 24.63 6.97 -0.57
N SER A 299 24.01 7.65 -1.52
CA SER A 299 24.59 8.81 -2.20
C SER A 299 23.49 9.49 -3.03
N PHE A 300 22.77 10.38 -2.39
CA PHE A 300 22.24 11.63 -2.96
C PHE A 300 21.81 12.48 -1.76
N ALA A 301 22.75 13.34 -1.36
CA ALA A 301 22.51 14.47 -0.48
C ALA A 301 21.78 15.57 -1.24
#